data_ccb1cd1e313bf93c0b5ebd3d85989d47
#
_entry.id   ccb1cd1e313bf93c0b5ebd3d85989d47
#
_cell.length_a   1.000
_cell.length_b   1.000
_cell.length_c   1.000
_cell.angle_alpha   90.00
_cell.angle_beta   90.00
_cell.angle_gamma   90.00
#
_symmetry.space_group_name_H-M   'P 1'
#
loop_
_entity.id
_entity.type
_entity.pdbx_description
1 polymer ?
#
loop_
_entity_poly.entity_id
_entity_poly.type
_entity_poly.pdbx_seq_one_letter_code
_entity_poly.pdbx_strand_id
1 'polypeptide(L)'
;EAIAEGVKSGKIAGAAIDVYPTEPLTKENNPFLGLFNVVQTPHLGASTIEAQIGVAVDVAYGVIDALEGRPVMTAVNMAPIPKSVAAVIQPYFKLAERMGTVGIYLADGPIKSVEVEYTGALAETETQALTTAFLKGLLNPILQESVNFVNAPGIAKKRNLEVKEVKANKPGYFAINVKIATAKGTHKIEGTLFDGKQPKIVQIDQYHVDFNPEGYLLLAPHVNKPNMIGQMATILGSAGININGMQVGSTPKSDTNIMAIAVGDDIPNDIMLQLRGVEGIIDVKLINCEG
;
A
#
# COMPACT_ATOMS: atom_id res chain seq x y z
N GLU A 1 -32.26 14.33 -17.55
CA GLU A 1 -32.85 15.64 -17.92
C GLU A 1 -31.86 16.49 -18.70
N ALA A 2 -30.65 16.79 -18.20
CA ALA A 2 -29.66 17.64 -18.88
C ALA A 2 -29.34 17.21 -20.33
N ILE A 3 -29.21 15.89 -20.58
CA ILE A 3 -29.04 15.37 -21.98
C ILE A 3 -30.26 15.67 -22.83
N ALA A 4 -31.46 15.46 -22.31
CA ALA A 4 -32.70 15.72 -23.06
C ALA A 4 -32.84 17.22 -23.41
N GLU A 5 -32.49 18.12 -22.49
CA GLU A 5 -32.46 19.57 -22.76
C GLU A 5 -31.39 19.94 -23.78
N GLY A 6 -30.20 19.33 -23.71
CA GLY A 6 -29.12 19.51 -24.67
C GLY A 6 -29.52 19.09 -26.09
N VAL A 7 -30.24 17.98 -26.20
CA VAL A 7 -30.80 17.49 -27.50
C VAL A 7 -31.91 18.42 -28.01
N LYS A 8 -32.85 18.82 -27.14
CA LYS A 8 -33.95 19.74 -27.52
C LYS A 8 -33.43 21.10 -27.97
N SER A 9 -32.39 21.62 -27.35
CA SER A 9 -31.76 22.91 -27.69
C SER A 9 -30.84 22.83 -28.93
N GLY A 10 -30.58 21.63 -29.45
CA GLY A 10 -29.62 21.41 -30.55
C GLY A 10 -28.16 21.50 -30.14
N LYS A 11 -27.88 21.66 -28.84
CA LYS A 11 -26.49 21.66 -28.30
C LYS A 11 -25.85 20.28 -28.41
N ILE A 12 -26.64 19.22 -28.33
CA ILE A 12 -26.25 17.83 -28.55
C ILE A 12 -27.00 17.31 -29.79
N ALA A 13 -26.28 16.80 -30.78
CA ALA A 13 -26.88 16.34 -32.05
C ALA A 13 -27.76 15.10 -31.88
N GLY A 14 -27.43 14.22 -30.93
CA GLY A 14 -28.19 13.00 -30.60
C GLY A 14 -27.57 12.27 -29.44
N ALA A 15 -28.26 11.26 -28.91
CA ALA A 15 -27.79 10.45 -27.80
C ALA A 15 -28.23 8.98 -27.93
N ALA A 16 -27.46 8.06 -27.32
CA ALA A 16 -27.87 6.68 -27.10
C ALA A 16 -27.85 6.44 -25.59
N ILE A 17 -28.95 5.99 -25.00
CA ILE A 17 -29.14 5.86 -23.57
C ILE A 17 -29.62 4.44 -23.26
N ASP A 18 -28.87 3.73 -22.41
CA ASP A 18 -29.20 2.37 -21.98
C ASP A 18 -29.59 2.27 -20.50
N VAL A 19 -29.18 3.29 -19.68
CA VAL A 19 -29.38 3.29 -18.21
C VAL A 19 -30.09 4.58 -17.79
N TYR A 20 -31.02 4.46 -16.85
CA TYR A 20 -31.86 5.56 -16.40
C TYR A 20 -31.85 5.69 -14.87
N PRO A 21 -32.06 6.91 -14.33
CA PRO A 21 -32.13 7.10 -12.87
C PRO A 21 -33.27 6.30 -12.21
N THR A 22 -34.35 6.02 -12.97
CA THR A 22 -35.48 5.19 -12.52
C THR A 22 -35.77 4.15 -13.60
N GLU A 23 -35.70 2.89 -13.23
CA GLU A 23 -35.99 1.74 -14.10
C GLU A 23 -37.09 0.87 -13.51
N PRO A 24 -38.02 0.33 -14.30
CA PRO A 24 -38.11 0.48 -15.75
C PRO A 24 -38.54 1.88 -16.20
N LEU A 25 -38.09 2.28 -17.41
CA LEU A 25 -38.48 3.54 -18.02
C LEU A 25 -39.96 3.46 -18.48
N THR A 26 -40.75 4.40 -18.02
CA THR A 26 -42.17 4.52 -18.37
C THR A 26 -42.41 5.79 -19.20
N LYS A 27 -43.64 5.95 -19.76
CA LYS A 27 -43.97 7.17 -20.47
C LYS A 27 -43.92 8.41 -19.57
N GLU A 28 -44.23 8.25 -18.31
CA GLU A 28 -44.34 9.34 -17.31
C GLU A 28 -42.94 9.81 -16.84
N ASN A 29 -41.96 8.91 -16.80
CA ASN A 29 -40.61 9.24 -16.30
C ASN A 29 -39.55 9.35 -17.42
N ASN A 30 -39.96 9.27 -18.71
CA ASN A 30 -39.06 9.31 -19.85
C ASN A 30 -38.84 10.76 -20.35
N PRO A 31 -37.68 11.41 -20.05
CA PRO A 31 -37.40 12.76 -20.49
C PRO A 31 -37.09 12.87 -21.98
N PHE A 32 -36.89 11.74 -22.67
CA PHE A 32 -36.50 11.67 -24.08
C PHE A 32 -37.71 11.40 -25.01
N LEU A 33 -38.91 11.31 -24.45
CA LEU A 33 -40.11 11.01 -25.24
C LEU A 33 -40.33 12.06 -26.32
N GLY A 34 -40.46 11.61 -27.58
CA GLY A 34 -40.65 12.48 -28.75
C GLY A 34 -39.35 13.07 -29.32
N LEU A 35 -38.17 12.70 -28.82
CA LEU A 35 -36.88 13.09 -29.41
C LEU A 35 -36.43 12.02 -30.43
N PHE A 36 -36.49 12.37 -31.72
CA PHE A 36 -36.20 11.43 -32.81
C PHE A 36 -34.73 11.06 -32.95
N ASN A 37 -33.84 11.86 -32.42
CA ASN A 37 -32.38 11.67 -32.42
C ASN A 37 -31.83 11.06 -31.13
N VAL A 38 -32.69 10.40 -30.35
CA VAL A 38 -32.27 9.65 -29.12
C VAL A 38 -32.68 8.18 -29.31
N VAL A 39 -31.67 7.31 -29.27
CA VAL A 39 -31.88 5.86 -29.21
C VAL A 39 -31.94 5.44 -27.75
N GLN A 40 -32.93 4.63 -27.38
CA GLN A 40 -33.17 4.19 -26.03
C GLN A 40 -33.25 2.67 -26.00
N THR A 41 -32.53 2.05 -25.06
CA THR A 41 -32.55 0.60 -24.80
C THR A 41 -32.87 0.33 -23.33
N PRO A 42 -33.47 -0.83 -22.97
CA PRO A 42 -33.92 -1.11 -21.62
C PRO A 42 -32.80 -1.79 -20.79
N HIS A 43 -31.64 -1.14 -20.63
CA HIS A 43 -30.48 -1.62 -19.83
C HIS A 43 -29.94 -2.97 -20.34
N LEU A 44 -29.52 -3.00 -21.61
CA LEU A 44 -29.04 -4.22 -22.29
C LEU A 44 -27.52 -4.43 -22.25
N GLY A 45 -26.75 -3.57 -21.60
CA GLY A 45 -25.28 -3.61 -21.63
C GLY A 45 -24.64 -4.94 -21.25
N ALA A 46 -25.28 -5.72 -20.36
CA ALA A 46 -24.84 -7.06 -19.95
C ALA A 46 -25.76 -8.19 -20.42
N SER A 47 -26.61 -7.97 -21.43
CA SER A 47 -27.66 -8.92 -21.82
C SER A 47 -27.25 -9.88 -22.94
N THR A 48 -26.02 -9.79 -23.47
CA THR A 48 -25.50 -10.81 -24.39
C THR A 48 -24.84 -11.96 -23.60
N ILE A 49 -24.78 -13.14 -24.20
CA ILE A 49 -24.14 -14.32 -23.60
C ILE A 49 -22.65 -14.02 -23.28
N GLU A 50 -21.96 -13.39 -24.21
CA GLU A 50 -20.55 -13.01 -24.07
C GLU A 50 -20.35 -12.02 -22.91
N ALA A 51 -21.21 -11.02 -22.77
CA ALA A 51 -21.14 -10.05 -21.71
C ALA A 51 -21.41 -10.70 -20.33
N GLN A 52 -22.40 -11.61 -20.24
CA GLN A 52 -22.71 -12.33 -19.01
C GLN A 52 -21.54 -13.24 -18.57
N ILE A 53 -20.94 -13.96 -19.52
CA ILE A 53 -19.76 -14.80 -19.24
C ILE A 53 -18.59 -13.91 -18.83
N GLY A 54 -18.33 -12.81 -19.54
CA GLY A 54 -17.24 -11.88 -19.24
C GLY A 54 -17.36 -11.30 -17.84
N VAL A 55 -18.54 -10.78 -17.46
CA VAL A 55 -18.80 -10.26 -16.12
C VAL A 55 -18.62 -11.33 -15.03
N ALA A 56 -19.11 -12.56 -15.27
CA ALA A 56 -18.97 -13.64 -14.30
C ALA A 56 -17.51 -14.02 -14.07
N VAL A 57 -16.70 -14.06 -15.13
CA VAL A 57 -15.25 -14.34 -15.06
C VAL A 57 -14.52 -13.20 -14.32
N ASP A 58 -14.82 -11.94 -14.67
CA ASP A 58 -14.19 -10.78 -14.04
C ASP A 58 -14.51 -10.71 -12.53
N VAL A 59 -15.76 -11.00 -12.15
CA VAL A 59 -16.16 -11.07 -10.74
C VAL A 59 -15.45 -12.22 -10.02
N ALA A 60 -15.33 -13.40 -10.65
CA ALA A 60 -14.62 -14.53 -10.05
C ALA A 60 -13.15 -14.21 -9.78
N TYR A 61 -12.45 -13.59 -10.72
CA TYR A 61 -11.08 -13.10 -10.50
C TYR A 61 -11.01 -12.03 -9.42
N GLY A 62 -11.95 -11.09 -9.39
CA GLY A 62 -12.01 -10.08 -8.33
C GLY A 62 -12.20 -10.69 -6.94
N VAL A 63 -13.01 -11.74 -6.80
CA VAL A 63 -13.18 -12.47 -5.54
C VAL A 63 -11.88 -13.19 -5.14
N ILE A 64 -11.19 -13.85 -6.08
CA ILE A 64 -9.90 -14.49 -5.83
C ILE A 64 -8.88 -13.45 -5.36
N ASP A 65 -8.77 -12.30 -6.07
CA ASP A 65 -7.87 -11.22 -5.69
C ASP A 65 -8.15 -10.71 -4.28
N ALA A 66 -9.43 -10.52 -3.92
CA ALA A 66 -9.83 -10.11 -2.59
C ALA A 66 -9.43 -11.12 -1.51
N LEU A 67 -9.66 -12.42 -1.74
CA LEU A 67 -9.33 -13.50 -0.80
C LEU A 67 -7.81 -13.66 -0.61
N GLU A 68 -7.04 -13.42 -1.65
CA GLU A 68 -5.57 -13.43 -1.60
C GLU A 68 -4.96 -12.10 -1.14
N GLY A 69 -5.79 -11.15 -0.71
CA GLY A 69 -5.34 -9.85 -0.19
C GLY A 69 -4.77 -8.90 -1.25
N ARG A 70 -5.00 -9.19 -2.53
CA ARG A 70 -4.63 -8.32 -3.65
C ARG A 70 -5.68 -7.22 -3.89
N PRO A 71 -5.30 -6.07 -4.46
CA PRO A 71 -6.26 -5.02 -4.79
C PRO A 71 -7.21 -5.47 -5.92
N VAL A 72 -8.51 -5.28 -5.71
CA VAL A 72 -9.54 -5.59 -6.70
C VAL A 72 -9.77 -4.37 -7.59
N MET A 73 -9.35 -4.45 -8.85
CA MET A 73 -9.36 -3.31 -9.78
C MET A 73 -10.78 -2.81 -10.13
N THR A 74 -11.79 -3.65 -9.96
CA THR A 74 -13.21 -3.37 -10.28
C THR A 74 -14.06 -3.12 -9.03
N ALA A 75 -13.44 -3.00 -7.85
CA ALA A 75 -14.17 -2.80 -6.61
C ALA A 75 -14.87 -1.43 -6.58
N VAL A 76 -16.15 -1.40 -6.20
CA VAL A 76 -16.97 -0.18 -6.14
C VAL A 76 -16.67 0.65 -4.90
N ASN A 77 -16.24 0.02 -3.83
CA ASN A 77 -16.00 0.61 -2.51
C ASN A 77 -14.50 0.78 -2.18
N MET A 78 -13.65 0.76 -3.20
CA MET A 78 -12.22 1.11 -3.10
C MET A 78 -11.92 2.37 -3.90
N ALA A 79 -10.76 2.98 -3.65
CA ALA A 79 -10.26 4.06 -4.50
C ALA A 79 -10.16 3.55 -5.96
N PRO A 80 -10.76 4.25 -6.93
CA PRO A 80 -10.77 3.80 -8.31
C PRO A 80 -9.34 3.80 -8.87
N ILE A 81 -8.99 2.75 -9.59
CA ILE A 81 -7.71 2.62 -10.28
C ILE A 81 -7.98 2.66 -11.79
N PRO A 82 -7.72 3.79 -12.47
CA PRO A 82 -7.88 3.85 -13.91
C PRO A 82 -7.01 2.82 -14.62
N LYS A 83 -7.54 2.14 -15.64
CA LYS A 83 -6.79 1.11 -16.40
C LYS A 83 -5.46 1.64 -16.96
N SER A 84 -5.42 2.92 -17.36
CA SER A 84 -4.20 3.59 -17.84
C SER A 84 -3.09 3.71 -16.80
N VAL A 85 -3.45 3.72 -15.52
CA VAL A 85 -2.52 3.89 -14.37
C VAL A 85 -2.16 2.56 -13.74
N ALA A 86 -3.02 1.56 -13.87
CA ALA A 86 -2.90 0.26 -13.23
C ALA A 86 -1.51 -0.38 -13.43
N ALA A 87 -1.01 -0.41 -14.66
CA ALA A 87 0.29 -1.00 -14.99
C ALA A 87 1.46 -0.27 -14.29
N VAL A 88 1.33 1.03 -14.04
CA VAL A 88 2.36 1.84 -13.38
C VAL A 88 2.38 1.58 -11.89
N ILE A 89 1.22 1.54 -11.23
CA ILE A 89 1.13 1.45 -9.75
C ILE A 89 1.14 0.03 -9.22
N GLN A 90 0.71 -0.96 -10.03
CA GLN A 90 0.60 -2.36 -9.60
C GLN A 90 1.88 -2.93 -8.95
N PRO A 91 3.09 -2.71 -9.49
CA PRO A 91 4.31 -3.22 -8.86
C PRO A 91 4.59 -2.63 -7.47
N TYR A 92 4.05 -1.43 -7.17
CA TYR A 92 4.30 -0.71 -5.92
C TYR A 92 3.37 -1.10 -4.76
N PHE A 93 2.28 -1.84 -4.99
CA PHE A 93 1.37 -2.22 -3.91
C PHE A 93 2.08 -2.96 -2.78
N LYS A 94 2.87 -3.98 -3.15
CA LYS A 94 3.63 -4.79 -2.19
C LYS A 94 4.66 -3.95 -1.42
N LEU A 95 5.33 -3.03 -2.11
CA LEU A 95 6.25 -2.09 -1.47
C LEU A 95 5.53 -1.19 -0.46
N ALA A 96 4.44 -0.54 -0.87
CA ALA A 96 3.69 0.38 -0.02
C ALA A 96 3.15 -0.32 1.24
N GLU A 97 2.56 -1.50 1.09
CA GLU A 97 2.05 -2.31 2.21
C GLU A 97 3.17 -2.67 3.19
N ARG A 98 4.30 -3.16 2.70
CA ARG A 98 5.45 -3.53 3.53
C ARG A 98 6.13 -2.35 4.20
N MET A 99 6.18 -1.19 3.54
CA MET A 99 6.62 0.05 4.18
C MET A 99 5.70 0.43 5.34
N GLY A 100 4.39 0.19 5.22
CA GLY A 100 3.44 0.34 6.31
C GLY A 100 3.74 -0.60 7.47
N THR A 101 3.95 -1.89 7.19
CA THR A 101 4.30 -2.90 8.18
C THR A 101 5.61 -2.55 8.90
N VAL A 102 6.67 -2.19 8.17
CA VAL A 102 7.92 -1.75 8.81
C VAL A 102 7.70 -0.49 9.64
N GLY A 103 6.89 0.44 9.13
CA GLY A 103 6.60 1.73 9.76
C GLY A 103 5.96 1.62 11.13
N ILE A 104 5.01 0.71 11.32
CA ILE A 104 4.39 0.53 12.65
C ILE A 104 5.36 -0.01 13.68
N TYR A 105 6.29 -0.87 13.29
CA TYR A 105 7.31 -1.38 14.19
C TYR A 105 8.39 -0.33 14.52
N LEU A 106 8.66 0.64 13.63
CA LEU A 106 9.54 1.76 13.94
C LEU A 106 8.88 2.78 14.87
N ALA A 107 7.56 2.90 14.81
CA ALA A 107 6.82 3.87 15.62
C ALA A 107 6.93 3.56 17.13
N ASP A 108 7.48 4.52 17.88
CA ASP A 108 7.59 4.44 19.34
C ASP A 108 6.38 5.08 20.02
N GLY A 109 5.22 4.43 19.92
CA GLY A 109 3.95 4.89 20.52
C GLY A 109 2.89 5.29 19.50
N PRO A 110 1.80 5.93 19.94
CA PRO A 110 0.68 6.27 19.06
C PRO A 110 1.11 7.18 17.91
N ILE A 111 0.75 6.77 16.68
CA ILE A 111 0.99 7.55 15.48
C ILE A 111 -0.04 8.67 15.39
N LYS A 112 0.41 9.91 15.17
CA LYS A 112 -0.42 11.10 15.01
C LYS A 112 -0.72 11.38 13.54
N SER A 113 0.32 11.31 12.71
CA SER A 113 0.20 11.57 11.28
C SER A 113 1.16 10.73 10.46
N VAL A 114 0.77 10.47 9.23
CA VAL A 114 1.63 9.91 8.18
C VAL A 114 1.59 10.82 6.96
N GLU A 115 2.76 11.09 6.40
CA GLU A 115 2.90 11.77 5.11
C GLU A 115 3.53 10.78 4.14
N VAL A 116 2.85 10.52 3.02
CA VAL A 116 3.34 9.64 1.95
C VAL A 116 3.65 10.51 0.74
N GLU A 117 4.91 10.66 0.40
CA GLU A 117 5.38 11.42 -0.76
C GLU A 117 5.68 10.47 -1.92
N TYR A 118 5.10 10.74 -3.06
CA TYR A 118 5.29 10.01 -4.31
C TYR A 118 6.17 10.83 -5.25
N THR A 119 7.18 10.17 -5.85
CA THR A 119 8.15 10.80 -6.74
C THR A 119 8.25 10.09 -8.09
N GLY A 120 8.91 10.70 -9.07
CA GLY A 120 9.06 10.15 -10.40
C GLY A 120 7.72 9.90 -11.09
N ALA A 121 7.56 8.77 -11.77
CA ALA A 121 6.33 8.43 -12.49
C ALA A 121 5.08 8.37 -11.59
N LEU A 122 5.24 8.07 -10.30
CA LEU A 122 4.13 8.06 -9.36
C LEU A 122 3.59 9.45 -9.03
N ALA A 123 4.41 10.50 -9.15
CA ALA A 123 3.95 11.87 -8.89
C ALA A 123 2.89 12.35 -9.92
N GLU A 124 2.90 11.77 -11.11
CA GLU A 124 1.99 12.12 -12.21
C GLU A 124 0.75 11.20 -12.28
N THR A 125 0.61 10.27 -11.33
CA THR A 125 -0.47 9.27 -11.34
C THR A 125 -1.39 9.38 -10.15
N GLU A 126 -2.54 8.70 -10.20
CA GLU A 126 -3.44 8.54 -9.04
C GLU A 126 -2.83 7.52 -8.07
N THR A 127 -2.48 7.96 -6.87
CA THR A 127 -1.72 7.18 -5.87
C THR A 127 -2.52 6.79 -4.63
N GLN A 128 -3.78 7.19 -4.55
CA GLN A 128 -4.63 6.92 -3.37
C GLN A 128 -4.72 5.43 -3.02
N ALA A 129 -4.71 4.56 -4.03
CA ALA A 129 -4.71 3.12 -3.81
C ALA A 129 -3.41 2.61 -3.16
N LEU A 130 -2.26 3.23 -3.48
CA LEU A 130 -0.97 2.93 -2.83
C LEU A 130 -0.93 3.43 -1.38
N THR A 131 -1.50 4.61 -1.12
CA THR A 131 -1.67 5.10 0.26
C THR A 131 -2.57 4.16 1.07
N THR A 132 -3.62 3.61 0.45
CA THR A 132 -4.47 2.60 1.10
C THR A 132 -3.68 1.31 1.40
N ALA A 133 -2.81 0.86 0.47
CA ALA A 133 -1.92 -0.28 0.71
C ALA A 133 -0.97 -0.03 1.89
N PHE A 134 -0.37 1.16 1.94
CA PHE A 134 0.46 1.58 3.06
C PHE A 134 -0.31 1.55 4.38
N LEU A 135 -1.53 2.10 4.42
CA LEU A 135 -2.38 2.09 5.61
C LEU A 135 -2.77 0.67 6.04
N LYS A 136 -3.06 -0.22 5.08
CA LYS A 136 -3.30 -1.63 5.35
C LYS A 136 -2.11 -2.25 6.09
N GLY A 137 -0.90 -2.12 5.56
CA GLY A 137 0.32 -2.62 6.19
C GLY A 137 0.61 -1.99 7.55
N LEU A 138 0.34 -0.69 7.71
CA LEU A 138 0.56 0.03 8.96
C LEU A 138 -0.38 -0.43 10.09
N LEU A 139 -1.63 -0.73 9.76
CA LEU A 139 -2.69 -0.99 10.74
C LEU A 139 -2.87 -2.48 11.04
N ASN A 140 -2.64 -3.34 10.04
CA ASN A 140 -2.89 -4.79 10.19
C ASN A 140 -2.13 -5.43 11.37
N PRO A 141 -0.83 -5.14 11.62
CA PRO A 141 -0.09 -5.79 12.70
C PRO A 141 -0.56 -5.45 14.12
N ILE A 142 -1.32 -4.37 14.29
CA ILE A 142 -1.73 -3.87 15.62
C ILE A 142 -3.22 -4.04 15.90
N LEU A 143 -3.98 -4.57 14.94
CA LEU A 143 -5.42 -4.75 15.08
C LEU A 143 -5.79 -6.23 15.13
N GLN A 144 -6.80 -6.56 15.93
CA GLN A 144 -7.37 -7.91 15.99
C GLN A 144 -8.33 -8.20 14.82
N GLU A 145 -8.84 -7.14 14.19
CA GLU A 145 -9.71 -7.23 13.01
C GLU A 145 -8.86 -7.21 11.72
N SER A 146 -9.28 -7.94 10.72
CA SER A 146 -8.61 -7.96 9.43
C SER A 146 -8.69 -6.60 8.74
N VAL A 147 -7.54 -6.01 8.44
CA VAL A 147 -7.43 -4.76 7.70
C VAL A 147 -7.23 -5.07 6.21
N ASN A 148 -8.02 -4.43 5.37
CA ASN A 148 -8.00 -4.64 3.93
C ASN A 148 -8.06 -3.30 3.16
N PHE A 149 -8.04 -3.36 1.82
CA PHE A 149 -8.08 -2.17 0.96
C PHE A 149 -9.37 -1.35 1.06
N VAL A 150 -10.46 -1.94 1.58
CA VAL A 150 -11.74 -1.25 1.74
C VAL A 150 -11.79 -0.49 3.07
N ASN A 151 -11.39 -1.17 4.17
CA ASN A 151 -11.61 -0.63 5.51
C ASN A 151 -10.43 0.19 6.06
N ALA A 152 -9.21 0.03 5.54
CA ALA A 152 -8.01 0.71 6.04
C ALA A 152 -8.15 2.25 6.14
N PRO A 153 -8.65 2.97 5.13
CA PRO A 153 -8.85 4.42 5.24
C PRO A 153 -9.88 4.80 6.31
N GLY A 154 -10.96 4.02 6.41
CA GLY A 154 -12.00 4.21 7.42
C GLY A 154 -11.50 3.99 8.85
N ILE A 155 -10.65 2.98 9.05
CA ILE A 155 -10.01 2.69 10.34
C ILE A 155 -9.03 3.81 10.71
N ALA A 156 -8.20 4.26 9.78
CA ALA A 156 -7.28 5.38 9.99
C ALA A 156 -8.04 6.64 10.46
N LYS A 157 -9.14 6.97 9.78
CA LYS A 157 -10.01 8.11 10.15
C LYS A 157 -10.63 7.94 11.54
N LYS A 158 -11.16 6.77 11.87
CA LYS A 158 -11.75 6.47 13.21
C LYS A 158 -10.72 6.60 14.33
N ARG A 159 -9.43 6.35 14.02
CA ARG A 159 -8.32 6.47 14.97
C ARG A 159 -7.71 7.87 15.01
N ASN A 160 -8.29 8.86 14.32
CA ASN A 160 -7.80 10.22 14.19
C ASN A 160 -6.35 10.27 13.65
N LEU A 161 -5.98 9.31 12.80
CA LEU A 161 -4.71 9.33 12.11
C LEU A 161 -4.79 10.32 10.94
N GLU A 162 -4.00 11.38 11.00
CA GLU A 162 -3.87 12.32 9.89
C GLU A 162 -3.06 11.68 8.77
N VAL A 163 -3.64 11.58 7.57
CA VAL A 163 -2.99 10.98 6.39
C VAL A 163 -2.86 12.04 5.31
N LYS A 164 -1.64 12.31 4.88
CA LYS A 164 -1.33 13.29 3.84
C LYS A 164 -0.59 12.64 2.69
N GLU A 165 -1.07 12.85 1.48
CA GLU A 165 -0.35 12.55 0.25
C GLU A 165 0.38 13.79 -0.27
N VAL A 166 1.61 13.61 -0.71
CA VAL A 166 2.43 14.64 -1.34
C VAL A 166 2.94 14.09 -2.67
N LYS A 167 2.82 14.87 -3.72
CA LYS A 167 3.38 14.56 -5.03
C LYS A 167 4.53 15.53 -5.29
N ALA A 168 5.74 15.01 -5.49
CA ALA A 168 6.92 15.81 -5.68
C ALA A 168 7.62 15.45 -6.99
N ASN A 169 7.71 16.41 -7.90
CA ASN A 169 8.48 16.25 -9.12
C ASN A 169 9.97 16.53 -8.82
N LYS A 170 10.57 15.63 -8.01
CA LYS A 170 11.99 15.66 -7.69
C LYS A 170 12.68 14.54 -8.49
N PRO A 171 13.77 14.81 -9.19
CA PRO A 171 14.61 13.75 -9.72
C PRO A 171 15.19 12.97 -8.52
N GLY A 172 14.80 11.72 -8.37
CA GLY A 172 15.25 10.87 -7.28
C GLY A 172 15.08 9.41 -7.64
N TYR A 173 15.87 8.55 -7.00
CA TYR A 173 15.82 7.11 -7.21
C TYR A 173 14.65 6.44 -6.47
N PHE A 174 13.96 7.18 -5.59
CA PHE A 174 12.98 6.62 -4.68
C PHE A 174 11.57 6.99 -5.13
N ALA A 175 10.70 5.98 -5.22
CA ALA A 175 9.34 6.17 -5.69
C ALA A 175 8.37 6.54 -4.56
N ILE A 176 8.59 6.04 -3.33
CA ILE A 176 7.74 6.26 -2.17
C ILE A 176 8.60 6.68 -0.98
N ASN A 177 8.29 7.83 -0.39
CA ASN A 177 8.89 8.32 0.83
C ASN A 177 7.80 8.49 1.89
N VAL A 178 8.01 7.95 3.07
CA VAL A 178 7.04 7.99 4.16
C VAL A 178 7.64 8.69 5.37
N LYS A 179 6.86 9.57 6.00
CA LYS A 179 7.15 10.13 7.31
C LYS A 179 6.04 9.74 8.28
N ILE A 180 6.40 9.20 9.42
CA ILE A 180 5.49 8.75 10.47
C ILE A 180 5.78 9.56 11.71
N ALA A 181 4.85 10.43 12.09
CA ALA A 181 4.99 11.27 13.27
C ALA A 181 4.31 10.64 14.48
N THR A 182 5.05 10.54 15.59
CA THR A 182 4.58 10.09 16.89
C THR A 182 4.74 11.20 17.94
N ALA A 183 4.40 10.92 19.19
CA ALA A 183 4.67 11.84 20.29
C ALA A 183 6.17 11.95 20.62
N LYS A 184 6.97 10.96 20.23
CA LYS A 184 8.41 10.87 20.57
C LYS A 184 9.33 11.35 19.44
N GLY A 185 8.83 11.46 18.22
CA GLY A 185 9.62 11.87 17.07
C GLY A 185 8.96 11.51 15.74
N THR A 186 9.73 11.70 14.69
CA THR A 186 9.31 11.36 13.33
C THR A 186 10.28 10.34 12.75
N HIS A 187 9.73 9.24 12.25
CA HIS A 187 10.46 8.22 11.51
C HIS A 187 10.29 8.41 10.01
N LYS A 188 11.32 8.11 9.26
CA LYS A 188 11.35 8.21 7.80
C LYS A 188 11.69 6.86 7.18
N ILE A 189 10.96 6.49 6.13
CA ILE A 189 11.23 5.28 5.33
C ILE A 189 11.22 5.69 3.86
N GLU A 190 12.24 5.28 3.11
CA GLU A 190 12.27 5.44 1.67
C GLU A 190 12.33 4.09 1.00
N GLY A 191 11.49 3.91 -0.02
CA GLY A 191 11.38 2.68 -0.78
C GLY A 191 11.33 2.88 -2.28
N THR A 192 11.83 1.88 -2.99
CA THR A 192 11.87 1.84 -4.45
C THR A 192 11.65 0.43 -4.97
N LEU A 193 11.51 0.29 -6.28
CA LEU A 193 11.55 -1.00 -6.96
C LEU A 193 12.89 -1.18 -7.65
N PHE A 194 13.61 -2.24 -7.32
CA PHE A 194 14.78 -2.66 -8.08
C PHE A 194 14.29 -3.37 -9.35
N ASP A 195 14.88 -3.01 -10.49
CA ASP A 195 14.48 -3.50 -11.82
C ASP A 195 12.96 -3.41 -12.10
N GLY A 196 12.32 -2.36 -11.53
CA GLY A 196 10.89 -2.11 -11.71
C GLY A 196 9.94 -3.16 -11.09
N LYS A 197 10.45 -4.13 -10.33
CA LYS A 197 9.67 -5.27 -9.81
C LYS A 197 9.92 -5.60 -8.35
N GLN A 198 11.17 -5.58 -7.91
CA GLN A 198 11.54 -6.04 -6.57
C GLN A 198 11.45 -4.92 -5.55
N PRO A 199 10.58 -5.02 -4.53
CA PRO A 199 10.48 -4.03 -3.46
C PRO A 199 11.79 -3.93 -2.68
N LYS A 200 12.27 -2.71 -2.48
CA LYS A 200 13.47 -2.39 -1.69
C LYS A 200 13.16 -1.26 -0.72
N ILE A 201 13.55 -1.42 0.54
CA ILE A 201 13.70 -0.31 1.48
C ILE A 201 15.16 0.15 1.39
N VAL A 202 15.36 1.44 1.14
CA VAL A 202 16.67 2.03 0.87
C VAL A 202 17.10 3.06 1.91
N GLN A 203 16.18 3.49 2.78
CA GLN A 203 16.47 4.34 3.91
C GLN A 203 15.50 4.08 5.06
N ILE A 204 16.03 4.07 6.28
CA ILE A 204 15.30 4.15 7.54
C ILE A 204 15.93 5.27 8.36
N ASP A 205 15.15 6.30 8.69
CA ASP A 205 15.60 7.52 9.37
C ASP A 205 16.83 8.13 8.68
N GLN A 206 17.96 8.21 9.37
CA GLN A 206 19.22 8.71 8.82
C GLN A 206 20.09 7.61 8.17
N TYR A 207 19.69 6.35 8.26
CA TYR A 207 20.50 5.21 7.84
C TYR A 207 20.17 4.81 6.42
N HIS A 208 21.17 4.77 5.53
CA HIS A 208 21.05 4.15 4.24
C HIS A 208 21.13 2.63 4.39
N VAL A 209 20.14 1.94 3.85
CA VAL A 209 20.02 0.49 3.86
C VAL A 209 19.68 0.00 2.44
N ASP A 210 19.76 -1.29 2.20
CA ASP A 210 19.33 -1.90 0.95
C ASP A 210 18.85 -3.33 1.25
N PHE A 211 17.58 -3.51 1.54
CA PHE A 211 17.03 -4.82 1.79
C PHE A 211 15.63 -5.02 1.20
N ASN A 212 15.29 -6.26 0.93
CA ASN A 212 13.94 -6.65 0.54
C ASN A 212 13.10 -6.81 1.81
N PRO A 213 11.98 -6.09 1.94
CA PRO A 213 11.08 -6.28 3.08
C PRO A 213 10.22 -7.53 2.87
N GLU A 214 10.79 -8.74 3.03
CA GLU A 214 10.17 -10.04 2.79
C GLU A 214 10.42 -10.99 3.95
N GLY A 215 9.44 -11.89 4.22
CA GLY A 215 9.53 -12.87 5.29
C GLY A 215 9.71 -12.22 6.67
N TYR A 216 10.54 -12.82 7.50
CA TYR A 216 10.89 -12.28 8.80
C TYR A 216 12.11 -11.38 8.73
N LEU A 217 11.95 -10.15 9.20
CA LEU A 217 12.98 -9.13 9.23
C LEU A 217 13.26 -8.70 10.69
N LEU A 218 14.49 -8.84 11.12
CA LEU A 218 14.94 -8.34 12.42
C LEU A 218 15.62 -6.99 12.20
N LEU A 219 15.09 -5.94 12.83
CA LEU A 219 15.71 -4.62 12.87
C LEU A 219 16.37 -4.39 14.24
N ALA A 220 17.65 -4.04 14.23
CA ALA A 220 18.42 -3.85 15.45
C ALA A 220 19.28 -2.57 15.37
N PRO A 221 18.77 -1.42 15.83
CA PRO A 221 19.60 -0.25 16.11
C PRO A 221 20.65 -0.59 17.16
N HIS A 222 21.90 -0.17 16.93
CA HIS A 222 23.02 -0.50 17.81
C HIS A 222 24.11 0.56 17.79
N VAL A 223 24.95 0.58 18.82
CA VAL A 223 26.13 1.44 18.86
C VAL A 223 27.14 0.96 17.82
N ASN A 224 27.78 1.89 17.12
CA ASN A 224 28.79 1.57 16.12
C ASN A 224 30.10 1.12 16.78
N LYS A 225 30.15 -0.16 17.15
CA LYS A 225 31.32 -0.82 17.77
C LYS A 225 31.69 -2.08 16.99
N PRO A 226 32.97 -2.51 17.02
CA PRO A 226 33.36 -3.82 16.52
C PRO A 226 32.57 -4.96 17.17
N ASN A 227 32.43 -6.06 16.45
CA ASN A 227 31.80 -7.31 16.91
C ASN A 227 30.27 -7.27 17.17
N MET A 228 29.57 -6.18 16.85
CA MET A 228 28.10 -6.14 17.00
C MET A 228 27.42 -7.17 16.08
N ILE A 229 27.82 -7.22 14.83
CA ILE A 229 27.31 -8.19 13.84
C ILE A 229 27.64 -9.63 14.28
N GLY A 230 28.86 -9.87 14.72
CA GLY A 230 29.32 -11.20 15.13
C GLY A 230 28.52 -11.79 16.29
N GLN A 231 28.22 -10.98 17.31
CA GLN A 231 27.40 -11.42 18.44
C GLN A 231 25.96 -11.78 18.02
N MET A 232 25.31 -10.92 17.23
CA MET A 232 23.96 -11.17 16.72
C MET A 232 23.91 -12.44 15.86
N ALA A 233 24.86 -12.60 14.93
CA ALA A 233 24.93 -13.77 14.06
C ALA A 233 25.22 -15.06 14.84
N THR A 234 26.06 -14.99 15.87
CA THR A 234 26.37 -16.15 16.72
C THR A 234 25.15 -16.62 17.51
N ILE A 235 24.38 -15.71 18.11
CA ILE A 235 23.14 -16.07 18.84
C ILE A 235 22.14 -16.73 17.89
N LEU A 236 21.87 -16.13 16.72
CA LEU A 236 20.95 -16.69 15.73
C LEU A 236 21.42 -18.07 15.23
N GLY A 237 22.68 -18.19 14.83
CA GLY A 237 23.23 -19.45 14.34
C GLY A 237 23.25 -20.55 15.39
N SER A 238 23.56 -20.23 16.68
CA SER A 238 23.53 -21.19 17.79
C SER A 238 22.12 -21.68 18.11
N ALA A 239 21.11 -20.85 17.80
CA ALA A 239 19.70 -21.22 17.91
C ALA A 239 19.16 -21.97 16.67
N GLY A 240 20.03 -22.24 15.67
CA GLY A 240 19.62 -22.91 14.42
C GLY A 240 18.82 -22.02 13.46
N ILE A 241 18.80 -20.70 13.70
CA ILE A 241 18.08 -19.73 12.85
C ILE A 241 18.98 -19.32 11.68
N ASN A 242 18.51 -19.56 10.46
CA ASN A 242 19.24 -19.20 9.26
C ASN A 242 19.13 -17.70 8.96
N ILE A 243 20.27 -17.09 8.61
CA ILE A 243 20.33 -15.69 8.14
C ILE A 243 20.33 -15.74 6.61
N ASN A 244 19.24 -15.27 5.99
CA ASN A 244 19.08 -15.23 4.54
C ASN A 244 19.73 -13.99 3.91
N GLY A 245 19.90 -12.93 4.70
CA GLY A 245 20.56 -11.70 4.28
C GLY A 245 20.78 -10.77 5.46
N MET A 246 21.77 -9.90 5.33
CA MET A 246 22.08 -8.90 6.36
C MET A 246 22.59 -7.62 5.72
N GLN A 247 22.10 -6.51 6.23
CA GLN A 247 22.57 -5.18 5.88
C GLN A 247 22.84 -4.36 7.14
N VAL A 248 23.85 -3.52 7.09
CA VAL A 248 24.13 -2.55 8.15
C VAL A 248 24.05 -1.16 7.55
N GLY A 249 23.02 -0.43 7.92
CA GLY A 249 22.87 0.97 7.60
C GLY A 249 23.72 1.83 8.52
N SER A 250 24.53 2.69 7.93
CA SER A 250 25.40 3.62 8.66
C SER A 250 25.23 5.03 8.14
N THR A 251 25.64 6.01 8.95
CA THR A 251 25.79 7.39 8.51
C THR A 251 27.08 7.97 9.09
N PRO A 252 27.83 8.78 8.34
CA PRO A 252 29.12 9.33 8.79
C PRO A 252 29.04 10.21 10.06
N LYS A 253 27.84 10.61 10.45
CA LYS A 253 27.62 11.56 11.56
C LYS A 253 26.99 10.93 12.80
N SER A 254 26.85 9.59 12.86
CA SER A 254 26.20 8.91 13.99
C SER A 254 27.10 7.87 14.65
N ASP A 255 27.08 7.87 15.97
CA ASP A 255 27.71 6.81 16.77
C ASP A 255 26.86 5.54 16.80
N THR A 256 25.76 5.49 16.07
CA THR A 256 24.85 4.36 15.98
C THR A 256 24.64 3.94 14.53
N ASN A 257 24.35 2.67 14.34
CA ASN A 257 23.98 2.04 13.07
C ASN A 257 22.67 1.28 13.25
N ILE A 258 22.12 0.78 12.16
CA ILE A 258 20.98 -0.15 12.19
C ILE A 258 21.33 -1.43 11.43
N MET A 259 21.13 -2.58 12.04
CA MET A 259 21.15 -3.86 11.33
C MET A 259 19.75 -4.23 10.86
N ALA A 260 19.65 -4.65 9.60
CA ALA A 260 18.49 -5.30 9.04
C ALA A 260 18.89 -6.73 8.66
N ILE A 261 18.32 -7.72 9.34
CA ILE A 261 18.66 -9.13 9.18
C ILE A 261 17.41 -9.88 8.72
N ALA A 262 17.44 -10.41 7.50
CA ALA A 262 16.41 -11.31 7.03
C ALA A 262 16.68 -12.72 7.54
N VAL A 263 15.68 -13.32 8.21
CA VAL A 263 15.76 -14.68 8.76
C VAL A 263 14.72 -15.59 8.12
N GLY A 264 14.96 -16.91 8.18
CA GLY A 264 14.09 -17.89 7.51
C GLY A 264 12.76 -18.11 8.22
N ASP A 265 12.73 -17.99 9.55
CA ASP A 265 11.60 -18.35 10.39
C ASP A 265 11.40 -17.31 11.51
N ASP A 266 10.30 -17.47 12.24
CA ASP A 266 10.02 -16.70 13.46
C ASP A 266 11.11 -16.98 14.53
N ILE A 267 11.42 -15.96 15.31
CA ILE A 267 12.44 -16.06 16.36
C ILE A 267 11.77 -16.28 17.72
N PRO A 268 12.10 -17.37 18.44
CA PRO A 268 11.57 -17.64 19.76
C PRO A 268 11.87 -16.50 20.76
N ASN A 269 10.95 -16.28 21.70
CA ASN A 269 11.05 -15.17 22.66
C ASN A 269 12.31 -15.18 23.52
N ASP A 270 12.81 -16.37 23.90
CA ASP A 270 14.04 -16.52 24.66
C ASP A 270 15.28 -16.09 23.85
N ILE A 271 15.31 -16.35 22.56
CA ILE A 271 16.35 -15.87 21.64
C ILE A 271 16.23 -14.37 21.45
N MET A 272 14.99 -13.84 21.26
CA MET A 272 14.77 -12.39 21.21
C MET A 272 15.27 -11.67 22.48
N LEU A 273 15.12 -12.27 23.65
CA LEU A 273 15.66 -11.73 24.91
C LEU A 273 17.19 -11.74 24.92
N GLN A 274 17.83 -12.81 24.41
CA GLN A 274 19.29 -12.85 24.29
C GLN A 274 19.80 -11.78 23.33
N LEU A 275 19.17 -11.59 22.18
CA LEU A 275 19.53 -10.56 21.21
C LEU A 275 19.43 -9.14 21.82
N ARG A 276 18.36 -8.86 22.58
CA ARG A 276 18.18 -7.59 23.30
C ARG A 276 19.20 -7.40 24.42
N GLY A 277 19.71 -8.48 24.98
CA GLY A 277 20.73 -8.46 26.06
C GLY A 277 22.15 -8.19 25.59
N VAL A 278 22.40 -8.14 24.27
CA VAL A 278 23.74 -7.86 23.73
C VAL A 278 24.13 -6.41 24.03
N GLU A 279 25.28 -6.24 24.72
CA GLU A 279 25.77 -4.90 25.06
C GLU A 279 26.04 -4.05 23.83
N GLY A 280 25.38 -2.91 23.75
CA GLY A 280 25.45 -1.99 22.63
C GLY A 280 24.29 -2.11 21.65
N ILE A 281 23.41 -3.10 21.80
CA ILE A 281 22.10 -3.13 21.13
C ILE A 281 21.18 -2.13 21.83
N ILE A 282 20.52 -1.29 21.04
CA ILE A 282 19.59 -0.26 21.54
C ILE A 282 18.17 -0.83 21.61
N ASP A 283 17.76 -1.55 20.58
CA ASP A 283 16.48 -2.25 20.49
C ASP A 283 16.58 -3.41 19.47
N VAL A 284 15.67 -4.36 19.58
CA VAL A 284 15.51 -5.43 18.58
C VAL A 284 14.04 -5.67 18.32
N LYS A 285 13.64 -5.54 17.08
CA LYS A 285 12.25 -5.75 16.61
C LYS A 285 12.23 -6.81 15.53
N LEU A 286 11.41 -7.83 15.71
CA LEU A 286 11.12 -8.82 14.68
C LEU A 286 9.83 -8.42 13.95
N ILE A 287 9.89 -8.35 12.67
CA ILE A 287 8.81 -7.91 11.78
C ILE A 287 8.47 -9.05 10.84
N ASN A 288 7.22 -9.51 10.86
CA ASN A 288 6.70 -10.35 9.79
C ASN A 288 6.23 -9.43 8.66
N CYS A 289 6.94 -9.42 7.55
CA CYS A 289 6.61 -8.59 6.38
C CYS A 289 5.54 -9.20 5.47
N GLU A 290 5.10 -10.43 5.71
CA GLU A 290 4.11 -11.10 4.85
C GLU A 290 2.68 -11.04 5.42
N GLY A 291 2.49 -10.50 6.61
CA GLY A 291 1.22 -10.08 7.20
C GLY A 291 0.43 -11.18 7.86
#